data_0357d241e921b25135556639a21788c0
#
_entry.id   0357d241e921b25135556639a21788c0
#
_cell.length_a   1.000
_cell.length_b   1.000
_cell.length_c   1.000
_cell.angle_alpha   90.00
_cell.angle_beta   90.00
_cell.angle_gamma   90.00
#
_symmetry.space_group_name_H-M   'P 1'
#
loop_
_entity.id
_entity.type
_entity.pdbx_description
1 polymer ?
#
loop_
_entity_poly.entity_id
_entity_poly.type
_entity_poly.pdbx_seq_one_letter_code
_entity_poly.pdbx_strand_id
1 'polypeptide(L)'
;MLLDGRRGELRGHNRSRAEQRFSPASTFKIANALIGLSVGAVPSVDAVIPYTGDANPFMREWLEPMGLRGAMAVSNVPIYQELARRIGLERMGEAIERLDYGKGQIGTNLTTFWLRGPLAISAVEQTRFLSALAHCSLPFPRKAQEQVAEITRGDAGPGWSLHAKTDWQNAPGAGVGWWVGWVRKGDQITPFALNLAMAGASDAPTREQLGRASPQAPDPTP
;
A
#
# COMPACT_ATOMS: atom_id res chain seq x y z
N MET A 1 -6.53 3.62 12.20
CA MET A 1 -7.36 4.75 11.71
C MET A 1 -8.36 4.20 10.70
N LEU A 2 -9.57 4.63 10.76
CA LEU A 2 -10.69 4.33 9.87
C LEU A 2 -11.30 5.64 9.39
N LEU A 3 -11.75 5.70 8.15
CA LEU A 3 -12.60 6.78 7.67
C LEU A 3 -14.03 6.24 7.53
N ASP A 4 -14.96 6.79 8.29
CA ASP A 4 -16.37 6.48 8.12
C ASP A 4 -16.86 7.07 6.79
N GLY A 5 -17.07 6.24 5.78
CA GLY A 5 -17.45 6.67 4.44
C GLY A 5 -18.82 7.36 4.36
N ARG A 6 -19.69 7.22 5.37
CA ARG A 6 -21.00 7.88 5.43
C ARG A 6 -20.92 9.27 6.09
N ARG A 7 -20.06 9.42 7.09
CA ARG A 7 -19.94 10.63 7.90
C ARG A 7 -18.72 11.50 7.55
N GLY A 8 -17.77 10.95 6.79
CA GLY A 8 -16.48 11.60 6.54
C GLY A 8 -15.59 11.75 7.78
N GLU A 9 -15.95 11.07 8.86
CA GLU A 9 -15.25 11.18 10.14
C GLU A 9 -14.11 10.17 10.25
N LEU A 10 -12.95 10.65 10.69
CA LEU A 10 -11.83 9.77 11.05
C LEU A 10 -12.03 9.26 12.47
N ARG A 11 -12.02 7.93 12.61
CA ARG A 11 -12.08 7.24 13.90
C ARG A 11 -10.81 6.41 14.10
N GLY A 12 -10.36 6.28 15.32
CA GLY A 12 -9.18 5.47 15.58
C GLY A 12 -8.76 5.46 17.03
N HIS A 13 -7.85 4.52 17.32
CA HIS A 13 -7.14 4.42 18.58
C HIS A 13 -5.81 5.18 18.44
N ASN A 14 -5.34 5.82 19.53
CA ASN A 14 -4.07 6.55 19.60
C ASN A 14 -3.89 7.59 18.46
N ARG A 15 -4.57 8.72 18.62
CA ARG A 15 -4.56 9.82 17.65
C ARG A 15 -3.14 10.34 17.34
N SER A 16 -2.33 10.52 18.38
CA SER A 16 -0.95 11.01 18.23
C SER A 16 -0.13 10.10 17.29
N ARG A 17 -0.20 8.77 17.50
CA ARG A 17 0.47 7.81 16.62
C ARG A 17 -0.14 7.79 15.21
N ALA A 18 -1.44 7.97 15.08
CA ALA A 18 -2.11 7.97 13.79
C ALA A 18 -1.70 9.17 12.90
N GLU A 19 -1.32 10.29 13.51
CA GLU A 19 -0.82 11.49 12.85
C GLU A 19 0.71 11.45 12.63
N GLN A 20 1.43 10.57 13.33
CA GLN A 20 2.86 10.38 13.15
C GLN A 20 3.16 9.69 11.82
N ARG A 21 4.16 10.22 11.10
CA ARG A 21 4.62 9.68 9.82
C ARG A 21 5.71 8.63 10.02
N PHE A 22 5.59 7.52 9.28
CA PHE A 22 6.54 6.42 9.22
C PHE A 22 6.83 6.07 7.76
N SER A 23 7.91 5.34 7.50
CA SER A 23 8.17 4.79 6.16
C SER A 23 6.96 3.94 5.73
N PRO A 24 6.42 4.12 4.52
CA PRO A 24 5.31 3.32 4.02
C PRO A 24 5.70 1.87 3.71
N ALA A 25 6.97 1.63 3.48
CA ALA A 25 7.54 0.34 3.11
C ALA A 25 6.70 -0.37 2.02
N SER A 26 6.29 -1.62 2.17
CA SER A 26 5.54 -2.31 1.11
C SER A 26 4.12 -1.79 0.86
N THR A 27 3.57 -0.92 1.71
CA THR A 27 2.28 -0.27 1.39
C THR A 27 2.40 0.72 0.23
N PHE A 28 3.60 1.27 -0.01
CA PHE A 28 3.88 2.12 -1.17
C PHE A 28 3.70 1.41 -2.51
N LYS A 29 3.74 0.08 -2.55
CA LYS A 29 3.50 -0.69 -3.78
C LYS A 29 2.16 -0.34 -4.44
N ILE A 30 1.15 0.03 -3.66
CA ILE A 30 -0.15 0.50 -4.17
C ILE A 30 0.03 1.78 -5.02
N ALA A 31 0.68 2.79 -4.45
CA ALA A 31 0.96 4.04 -5.16
C ALA A 31 1.94 3.82 -6.34
N ASN A 32 2.98 3.01 -6.16
CA ASN A 32 3.95 2.70 -7.21
C ASN A 32 3.29 2.01 -8.42
N ALA A 33 2.39 1.04 -8.19
CA ALA A 33 1.61 0.40 -9.25
C ALA A 33 0.73 1.41 -9.99
N LEU A 34 0.02 2.28 -9.25
CA LEU A 34 -0.81 3.33 -9.84
C LEU A 34 0.01 4.27 -10.73
N ILE A 35 1.13 4.74 -10.23
CA ILE A 35 2.03 5.63 -10.97
C ILE A 35 2.55 4.91 -12.23
N GLY A 36 3.07 3.68 -12.08
CA GLY A 36 3.62 2.90 -13.18
C GLY A 36 2.64 2.65 -14.33
N LEU A 37 1.41 2.31 -14.00
CA LEU A 37 0.33 2.16 -14.99
C LEU A 37 -0.05 3.50 -15.64
N SER A 38 -0.09 4.56 -14.83
CA SER A 38 -0.54 5.89 -15.28
C SER A 38 0.45 6.56 -16.23
N VAL A 39 1.76 6.33 -16.04
CA VAL A 39 2.80 6.90 -16.92
C VAL A 39 3.23 5.94 -18.03
N GLY A 40 2.57 4.78 -18.17
CA GLY A 40 2.86 3.79 -19.20
C GLY A 40 4.19 3.04 -18.99
N ALA A 41 4.74 3.01 -17.77
CA ALA A 41 5.95 2.24 -17.45
C ALA A 41 5.71 0.72 -17.56
N VAL A 42 4.46 0.29 -17.41
CA VAL A 42 3.95 -1.04 -17.75
C VAL A 42 2.57 -0.90 -18.43
N PRO A 43 2.23 -1.76 -19.41
CA PRO A 43 0.95 -1.65 -20.14
C PRO A 43 -0.24 -2.21 -19.37
N SER A 44 -0.01 -3.11 -18.39
CA SER A 44 -1.05 -3.74 -17.59
C SER A 44 -0.48 -4.33 -16.29
N VAL A 45 -1.35 -4.74 -15.36
CA VAL A 45 -0.96 -5.44 -14.12
C VAL A 45 -0.41 -6.85 -14.36
N ASP A 46 -0.69 -7.44 -15.51
CA ASP A 46 -0.26 -8.79 -15.90
C ASP A 46 1.00 -8.77 -16.79
N ALA A 47 1.44 -7.60 -17.24
CA ALA A 47 2.66 -7.47 -18.04
C ALA A 47 3.87 -7.90 -17.20
N VAL A 48 4.57 -8.92 -17.68
CA VAL A 48 5.69 -9.54 -16.96
C VAL A 48 6.88 -8.59 -16.89
N ILE A 49 7.38 -8.41 -15.69
CA ILE A 49 8.63 -7.70 -15.37
C ILE A 49 9.67 -8.78 -15.05
N PRO A 50 10.84 -8.81 -15.73
CA PRO A 50 11.91 -9.73 -15.39
C PRO A 50 12.42 -9.48 -13.96
N TYR A 51 12.80 -10.55 -13.29
CA TYR A 51 13.49 -10.43 -12.03
C TYR A 51 14.93 -9.90 -12.25
N THR A 52 15.29 -8.85 -11.52
CA THR A 52 16.63 -8.21 -11.60
C THR A 52 17.28 -8.05 -10.22
N GLY A 53 16.79 -8.79 -9.22
CA GLY A 53 17.30 -8.75 -7.86
C GLY A 53 18.45 -9.73 -7.59
N ASP A 54 18.80 -9.90 -6.33
CA ASP A 54 19.84 -10.82 -5.88
C ASP A 54 19.46 -12.28 -6.10
N ALA A 55 20.44 -13.15 -6.35
CA ALA A 55 20.23 -14.59 -6.50
C ALA A 55 19.66 -15.27 -5.25
N ASN A 56 19.86 -14.67 -4.07
CA ASN A 56 19.32 -15.12 -2.78
C ASN A 56 18.38 -14.07 -2.18
N PRO A 57 17.14 -13.94 -2.69
CA PRO A 57 16.19 -12.97 -2.17
C PRO A 57 15.68 -13.38 -0.78
N PHE A 58 15.08 -12.42 -0.09
CA PHE A 58 14.41 -12.65 1.20
C PHE A 58 13.31 -13.73 1.12
N MET A 59 12.63 -13.85 -0.04
CA MET A 59 11.63 -14.89 -0.33
C MET A 59 11.96 -15.55 -1.68
N ARG A 60 11.94 -16.88 -1.75
CA ARG A 60 12.24 -17.61 -3.00
C ARG A 60 11.26 -17.32 -4.12
N GLU A 61 10.00 -17.06 -3.78
CA GLU A 61 8.93 -16.71 -4.71
C GLU A 61 9.24 -15.42 -5.50
N TRP A 62 10.18 -14.61 -5.02
CA TRP A 62 10.58 -13.38 -5.71
C TRP A 62 11.45 -13.61 -6.94
N LEU A 63 12.06 -14.79 -7.07
CA LEU A 63 12.95 -15.12 -8.21
C LEU A 63 12.19 -15.21 -9.53
N GLU A 64 10.89 -15.48 -9.49
CA GLU A 64 10.10 -15.67 -10.69
C GLU A 64 9.76 -14.33 -11.36
N PRO A 65 9.93 -14.22 -12.70
CA PRO A 65 9.38 -13.09 -13.44
C PRO A 65 7.87 -13.04 -13.29
N MET A 66 7.31 -11.87 -12.96
CA MET A 66 5.86 -11.73 -12.75
C MET A 66 5.35 -10.33 -13.06
N GLY A 67 4.06 -10.21 -13.29
CA GLY A 67 3.38 -8.93 -13.39
C GLY A 67 3.11 -8.31 -12.01
N LEU A 68 2.56 -7.09 -12.00
CA LEU A 68 2.25 -6.37 -10.75
C LEU A 68 1.24 -7.12 -9.87
N ARG A 69 0.34 -7.90 -10.46
CA ARG A 69 -0.61 -8.76 -9.73
C ARG A 69 0.12 -9.75 -8.83
N GLY A 70 0.99 -10.58 -9.38
CA GLY A 70 1.79 -11.54 -8.62
C GLY A 70 2.70 -10.83 -7.62
N ALA A 71 3.38 -9.76 -8.06
CA ALA A 71 4.30 -8.99 -7.24
C ALA A 71 3.61 -8.31 -6.03
N MET A 72 2.34 -7.89 -6.17
CA MET A 72 1.54 -7.35 -5.07
C MET A 72 1.23 -8.45 -4.04
N ALA A 73 0.79 -9.62 -4.50
CA ALA A 73 0.40 -10.74 -3.65
C ALA A 73 1.57 -11.24 -2.78
N VAL A 74 2.75 -11.47 -3.38
CA VAL A 74 3.95 -11.93 -2.66
C VAL A 74 4.83 -10.79 -2.14
N SER A 75 4.36 -9.55 -2.27
CA SER A 75 5.10 -8.35 -1.84
C SER A 75 6.52 -8.23 -2.44
N ASN A 76 6.71 -8.62 -3.71
CA ASN A 76 8.00 -8.66 -4.39
C ASN A 76 8.63 -7.26 -4.48
N VAL A 77 9.70 -7.03 -3.69
CA VAL A 77 10.41 -5.74 -3.66
C VAL A 77 11.19 -5.50 -4.96
N PRO A 78 12.02 -6.43 -5.46
CA PRO A 78 12.75 -6.26 -6.71
C PRO A 78 11.92 -5.85 -7.93
N ILE A 79 10.73 -6.45 -8.11
CA ILE A 79 9.83 -6.08 -9.22
C ILE A 79 9.38 -4.62 -9.09
N TYR A 80 9.04 -4.17 -7.88
CA TYR A 80 8.64 -2.78 -7.66
C TYR A 80 9.81 -1.79 -7.72
N GLN A 81 11.04 -2.23 -7.45
CA GLN A 81 12.24 -1.45 -7.70
C GLN A 81 12.50 -1.28 -9.20
N GLU A 82 12.30 -2.35 -9.98
CA GLU A 82 12.39 -2.28 -11.44
C GLU A 82 11.29 -1.39 -12.03
N LEU A 83 10.06 -1.50 -11.54
CA LEU A 83 8.99 -0.58 -11.91
C LEU A 83 9.37 0.89 -11.63
N ALA A 84 9.94 1.17 -10.46
CA ALA A 84 10.40 2.52 -10.13
C ALA A 84 11.49 3.01 -11.10
N ARG A 85 12.44 2.16 -11.51
CA ARG A 85 13.44 2.51 -12.54
C ARG A 85 12.79 2.88 -13.87
N ARG A 86 11.79 2.14 -14.32
CA ARG A 86 11.02 2.41 -15.55
C ARG A 86 10.20 3.71 -15.45
N ILE A 87 9.68 4.03 -14.28
CA ILE A 87 9.00 5.30 -14.03
C ILE A 87 10.01 6.46 -14.13
N GLY A 88 11.17 6.35 -13.49
CA GLY A 88 12.19 7.39 -13.39
C GLY A 88 11.93 8.38 -12.26
N LEU A 89 13.01 9.07 -11.83
CA LEU A 89 12.98 9.90 -10.62
C LEU A 89 12.04 11.10 -10.75
N GLU A 90 12.09 11.79 -11.87
CA GLU A 90 11.31 12.99 -12.15
C GLU A 90 9.80 12.67 -12.13
N ARG A 91 9.35 11.72 -12.98
CA ARG A 91 7.93 11.31 -13.02
C ARG A 91 7.43 10.72 -11.71
N MET A 92 8.30 10.03 -10.96
CA MET A 92 7.96 9.52 -9.62
C MET A 92 7.71 10.68 -8.65
N GLY A 93 8.58 11.69 -8.65
CA GLY A 93 8.45 12.87 -7.79
C GLY A 93 7.17 13.65 -8.08
N GLU A 94 6.92 14.00 -9.34
CA GLU A 94 5.71 14.69 -9.78
C GLU A 94 4.43 13.91 -9.43
N ALA A 95 4.46 12.59 -9.60
CA ALA A 95 3.29 11.76 -9.29
C ALA A 95 3.01 11.68 -7.79
N ILE A 96 4.05 11.59 -6.95
CA ILE A 96 3.91 11.58 -5.49
C ILE A 96 3.37 12.92 -4.99
N GLU A 97 3.83 14.04 -5.56
CA GLU A 97 3.30 15.37 -5.27
C GLU A 97 1.81 15.47 -5.65
N ARG A 98 1.44 15.03 -6.85
CA ARG A 98 0.04 15.00 -7.31
C ARG A 98 -0.86 14.12 -6.45
N LEU A 99 -0.31 13.05 -5.84
CA LEU A 99 -1.02 12.18 -4.91
C LEU A 99 -1.20 12.78 -3.51
N ASP A 100 -0.49 13.87 -3.20
CA ASP A 100 -0.36 14.39 -1.81
C ASP A 100 0.03 13.25 -0.85
N TYR A 101 1.01 12.41 -1.27
CA TYR A 101 1.35 11.19 -0.57
C TYR A 101 2.35 11.46 0.57
N GLY A 102 1.79 11.66 1.77
CA GLY A 102 2.57 11.85 2.99
C GLY A 102 3.51 13.06 2.94
N LYS A 103 4.79 12.83 3.20
CA LYS A 103 5.82 13.90 3.20
C LYS A 103 6.20 14.40 1.80
N GLY A 104 5.87 13.64 0.75
CA GLY A 104 6.21 13.98 -0.64
C GLY A 104 7.69 13.87 -1.02
N GLN A 105 8.59 13.65 -0.07
CA GLN A 105 10.04 13.63 -0.31
C GLN A 105 10.52 12.25 -0.71
N ILE A 106 11.18 12.12 -1.87
CA ILE A 106 11.73 10.85 -2.37
C ILE A 106 13.26 10.80 -2.38
N GLY A 107 13.95 11.95 -2.19
CA GLY A 107 15.41 12.02 -2.28
C GLY A 107 15.92 11.60 -3.65
N THR A 108 17.14 11.08 -3.68
CA THR A 108 17.83 10.68 -4.93
C THR A 108 17.86 9.16 -5.16
N ASN A 109 17.54 8.35 -4.14
CA ASN A 109 17.56 6.89 -4.27
C ASN A 109 16.19 6.37 -4.69
N LEU A 110 15.99 6.29 -5.99
CA LEU A 110 14.73 5.90 -6.63
C LEU A 110 14.19 4.51 -6.21
N THR A 111 15.04 3.61 -5.77
CA THR A 111 14.65 2.21 -5.51
C THR A 111 14.44 1.87 -4.03
N THR A 112 14.77 2.80 -3.12
CA THR A 112 14.67 2.51 -1.67
C THR A 112 14.02 3.63 -0.84
N PHE A 113 13.62 4.75 -1.44
CA PHE A 113 13.10 5.91 -0.72
C PHE A 113 11.83 5.59 0.12
N TRP A 114 11.06 4.58 -0.28
CA TRP A 114 9.88 4.12 0.45
C TRP A 114 10.17 3.04 1.50
N LEU A 115 11.39 2.45 1.46
CA LEU A 115 11.84 1.39 2.38
C LEU A 115 12.70 1.95 3.51
N ARG A 116 13.61 2.87 3.16
CA ARG A 116 14.64 3.43 4.06
C ARG A 116 14.51 4.94 4.28
N GLY A 117 13.44 5.53 3.74
CA GLY A 117 13.25 6.99 3.71
C GLY A 117 13.96 7.65 2.52
N PRO A 118 13.68 8.94 2.28
CA PRO A 118 13.01 9.89 3.16
C PRO A 118 11.46 9.89 3.10
N LEU A 119 10.81 9.13 2.21
CA LEU A 119 9.35 9.11 2.15
C LEU A 119 8.75 8.59 3.46
N ALA A 120 7.78 9.33 3.99
CA ALA A 120 7.06 8.97 5.19
C ALA A 120 5.60 9.41 5.10
N ILE A 121 4.71 8.62 5.67
CA ILE A 121 3.26 8.82 5.63
C ILE A 121 2.63 8.41 6.96
N SER A 122 1.57 9.09 7.36
CA SER A 122 0.79 8.78 8.56
C SER A 122 -0.38 7.84 8.25
N ALA A 123 -0.96 7.24 9.28
CA ALA A 123 -2.15 6.40 9.11
C ALA A 123 -3.35 7.23 8.63
N VAL A 124 -3.44 8.49 9.03
CA VAL A 124 -4.47 9.41 8.53
C VAL A 124 -4.33 9.65 7.03
N GLU A 125 -3.12 9.96 6.56
CA GLU A 125 -2.82 10.20 5.15
C GLU A 125 -3.02 8.93 4.30
N GLN A 126 -2.57 7.76 4.81
CA GLN A 126 -2.82 6.46 4.16
C GLN A 126 -4.32 6.21 3.98
N THR A 127 -5.12 6.47 5.02
CA THR A 127 -6.58 6.26 4.96
C THR A 127 -7.23 7.18 3.92
N ARG A 128 -6.80 8.44 3.80
CA ARG A 128 -7.28 9.38 2.78
C ARG A 128 -6.91 8.96 1.37
N PHE A 129 -5.65 8.59 1.15
CA PHE A 129 -5.16 8.07 -0.13
C PHE A 129 -5.97 6.85 -0.58
N LEU A 130 -6.17 5.88 0.31
CA LEU A 130 -6.91 4.64 0.02
C LEU A 130 -8.40 4.91 -0.22
N SER A 131 -8.99 5.87 0.49
CA SER A 131 -10.35 6.33 0.21
C SER A 131 -10.47 6.87 -1.21
N ALA A 132 -9.57 7.76 -1.60
CA ALA A 132 -9.58 8.36 -2.94
C ALA A 132 -9.35 7.30 -4.04
N LEU A 133 -8.44 6.34 -3.83
CA LEU A 133 -8.22 5.22 -4.74
C LEU A 133 -9.48 4.36 -4.90
N ALA A 134 -10.11 3.98 -3.79
CA ALA A 134 -11.29 3.12 -3.78
C ALA A 134 -12.52 3.76 -4.47
N HIS A 135 -12.58 5.10 -4.48
CA HIS A 135 -13.59 5.87 -5.19
C HIS A 135 -13.16 6.29 -6.61
N CYS A 136 -11.97 5.89 -7.07
CA CYS A 136 -11.39 6.33 -8.35
C CYS A 136 -11.34 7.85 -8.51
N SER A 137 -11.09 8.59 -7.44
CA SER A 137 -11.06 10.07 -7.38
C SER A 137 -9.66 10.67 -7.34
N LEU A 138 -8.59 9.85 -7.39
CA LEU A 138 -7.23 10.35 -7.52
C LEU A 138 -7.02 11.00 -8.90
N PRO A 139 -6.08 11.97 -9.03
CA PRO A 139 -5.81 12.68 -10.29
C PRO A 139 -5.01 11.82 -11.30
N PHE A 140 -5.44 10.58 -11.51
CA PHE A 140 -4.84 9.57 -12.37
C PHE A 140 -5.90 8.85 -13.21
N PRO A 141 -5.53 8.20 -14.33
CA PRO A 141 -6.50 7.50 -15.17
C PRO A 141 -7.34 6.51 -14.38
N ARG A 142 -8.67 6.58 -14.53
CA ARG A 142 -9.62 5.72 -13.84
C ARG A 142 -9.28 4.24 -14.01
N LYS A 143 -8.94 3.82 -15.24
CA LYS A 143 -8.53 2.45 -15.54
C LYS A 143 -7.35 1.98 -14.70
N ALA A 144 -6.34 2.84 -14.48
CA ALA A 144 -5.20 2.50 -13.63
C ALA A 144 -5.62 2.31 -12.17
N GLN A 145 -6.51 3.16 -11.65
CA GLN A 145 -7.04 3.05 -10.30
C GLN A 145 -7.84 1.75 -10.12
N GLU A 146 -8.70 1.39 -11.06
CA GLU A 146 -9.48 0.14 -11.07
C GLU A 146 -8.57 -1.09 -11.10
N GLN A 147 -7.52 -1.09 -11.93
CA GLN A 147 -6.53 -2.16 -11.98
C GLN A 147 -5.76 -2.32 -10.67
N VAL A 148 -5.38 -1.21 -10.03
CA VAL A 148 -4.70 -1.27 -8.73
C VAL A 148 -5.65 -1.75 -7.63
N ALA A 149 -6.89 -1.29 -7.62
CA ALA A 149 -7.91 -1.79 -6.70
C ALA A 149 -8.11 -3.31 -6.87
N GLU A 150 -8.11 -3.79 -8.09
CA GLU A 150 -8.30 -5.21 -8.40
C GLU A 150 -7.14 -6.07 -7.87
N ILE A 151 -5.88 -5.67 -8.09
CA ILE A 151 -4.72 -6.46 -7.61
C ILE A 151 -4.46 -6.38 -6.10
N THR A 152 -5.14 -5.47 -5.39
CA THR A 152 -5.12 -5.41 -3.91
C THR A 152 -6.25 -6.22 -3.29
N ARG A 153 -7.15 -6.80 -4.10
CA ARG A 153 -8.28 -7.59 -3.61
C ARG A 153 -7.79 -8.88 -2.97
N GLY A 154 -8.15 -9.07 -1.72
CA GLY A 154 -7.92 -10.28 -0.92
C GLY A 154 -9.23 -11.01 -0.68
N ASP A 155 -9.60 -11.17 0.61
CA ASP A 155 -10.82 -11.87 1.03
C ASP A 155 -12.07 -11.23 0.42
N ALA A 156 -13.03 -12.07 0.09
CA ALA A 156 -14.32 -11.62 -0.42
C ALA A 156 -15.41 -12.63 -0.07
N GLY A 157 -16.65 -12.14 -0.01
CA GLY A 157 -17.85 -12.93 0.21
C GLY A 157 -19.07 -12.29 -0.45
N PRO A 158 -20.27 -12.84 -0.24
CA PRO A 158 -21.48 -12.27 -0.80
C PRO A 158 -21.66 -10.80 -0.41
N GLY A 159 -21.59 -9.92 -1.40
CA GLY A 159 -21.83 -8.48 -1.22
C GLY A 159 -20.68 -7.70 -0.58
N TRP A 160 -19.52 -8.30 -0.31
CA TRP A 160 -18.36 -7.59 0.24
C TRP A 160 -17.02 -8.05 -0.32
N SER A 161 -16.01 -7.16 -0.24
CA SER A 161 -14.62 -7.49 -0.53
C SER A 161 -13.67 -6.67 0.34
N LEU A 162 -12.56 -7.29 0.71
CA LEU A 162 -11.42 -6.65 1.36
C LEU A 162 -10.32 -6.40 0.34
N HIS A 163 -9.82 -5.19 0.29
CA HIS A 163 -8.66 -4.80 -0.49
C HIS A 163 -7.58 -4.34 0.49
N ALA A 164 -6.45 -5.01 0.54
CA ALA A 164 -5.48 -4.73 1.57
C ALA A 164 -4.03 -4.96 1.14
N LYS A 165 -3.12 -4.31 1.86
CA LYS A 165 -1.69 -4.54 1.77
C LYS A 165 -1.09 -4.53 3.16
N THR A 166 -0.32 -5.56 3.45
CA THR A 166 0.51 -5.64 4.65
C THR A 166 1.93 -5.19 4.36
N ASP A 167 2.60 -4.71 5.39
CA ASP A 167 4.03 -4.50 5.38
C ASP A 167 4.66 -4.74 6.75
N TRP A 168 5.93 -5.05 6.70
CA TRP A 168 6.82 -5.06 7.86
C TRP A 168 8.15 -4.42 7.47
N GLN A 169 8.40 -3.24 8.03
CA GLN A 169 9.71 -2.61 7.93
C GLN A 169 10.66 -3.25 8.94
N ASN A 170 11.54 -4.14 8.46
CA ASN A 170 12.64 -4.69 9.24
C ASN A 170 13.78 -3.66 9.26
N ALA A 171 13.80 -2.80 10.28
CA ALA A 171 14.85 -1.82 10.51
C ALA A 171 15.55 -2.12 11.84
N PRO A 172 16.82 -1.72 12.02
CA PRO A 172 17.46 -1.76 13.32
C PRO A 172 16.64 -0.96 14.34
N GLY A 173 16.24 -1.58 15.45
CA GLY A 173 15.32 -1.02 16.44
C GLY A 173 13.88 -1.48 16.26
N ALA A 174 12.93 -0.76 16.85
CA ALA A 174 11.52 -1.08 16.69
C ALA A 174 11.06 -0.77 15.26
N GLY A 175 10.81 -1.82 14.48
CA GLY A 175 10.22 -1.72 13.15
C GLY A 175 8.77 -1.23 13.20
N VAL A 176 8.23 -0.88 12.05
CA VAL A 176 6.82 -0.53 11.89
C VAL A 176 6.16 -1.55 11.00
N GLY A 177 5.11 -2.17 11.52
CA GLY A 177 4.22 -3.02 10.73
C GLY A 177 2.99 -2.25 10.29
N TRP A 178 2.61 -2.40 9.03
CA TRP A 178 1.42 -1.81 8.44
C TRP A 178 0.41 -2.87 8.01
N TRP A 179 -0.86 -2.54 8.18
CA TRP A 179 -1.99 -3.16 7.49
C TRP A 179 -2.93 -2.06 7.04
N VAL A 180 -3.06 -1.88 5.73
CA VAL A 180 -3.80 -0.77 5.13
C VAL A 180 -4.70 -1.28 4.02
N GLY A 181 -5.83 -0.60 3.79
CA GLY A 181 -6.76 -1.03 2.77
C GLY A 181 -8.14 -0.40 2.89
N TRP A 182 -9.13 -1.09 2.33
CA TRP A 182 -10.54 -0.76 2.51
C TRP A 182 -11.40 -2.01 2.42
N VAL A 183 -12.54 -1.96 3.09
CA VAL A 183 -13.64 -2.90 2.88
C VAL A 183 -14.69 -2.23 2.00
N ARG A 184 -15.15 -2.95 0.99
CA ARG A 184 -16.33 -2.57 0.21
C ARG A 184 -17.48 -3.50 0.59
N LYS A 185 -18.65 -2.94 0.97
CA LYS A 185 -19.90 -3.68 1.24
C LYS A 185 -21.02 -2.98 0.49
N GLY A 186 -21.47 -3.57 -0.62
CA GLY A 186 -22.31 -2.85 -1.58
C GLY A 186 -21.64 -1.57 -2.07
N ASP A 187 -22.32 -0.45 -1.92
CA ASP A 187 -21.80 0.89 -2.27
C ASP A 187 -20.96 1.54 -1.16
N GLN A 188 -20.96 0.95 0.03
CA GLN A 188 -20.19 1.49 1.14
C GLN A 188 -18.73 1.09 1.04
N ILE A 189 -17.82 2.07 1.16
CA ILE A 189 -16.38 1.89 1.25
C ILE A 189 -15.92 2.39 2.60
N THR A 190 -15.16 1.55 3.30
CA THR A 190 -14.57 1.87 4.61
C THR A 190 -13.07 1.69 4.53
N PRO A 191 -12.30 2.74 4.24
CA PRO A 191 -10.84 2.69 4.22
C PRO A 191 -10.29 2.64 5.63
N PHE A 192 -9.15 1.96 5.78
CA PHE A 192 -8.45 1.85 7.05
C PHE A 192 -6.93 1.86 6.88
N ALA A 193 -6.24 2.28 7.94
CA ALA A 193 -4.81 2.13 8.08
C ALA A 193 -4.46 1.87 9.54
N LEU A 194 -3.79 0.76 9.78
CA LEU A 194 -3.24 0.38 11.07
C LEU A 194 -1.73 0.34 10.97
N ASN A 195 -1.03 0.92 11.95
CA ASN A 195 0.38 0.68 12.17
C ASN A 195 0.67 0.34 13.63
N LEU A 196 1.64 -0.51 13.83
CA LEU A 196 2.12 -0.87 15.17
C LEU A 196 3.65 -0.97 15.19
N ALA A 197 4.24 -0.78 16.37
CA ALA A 197 5.64 -1.08 16.57
C ALA A 197 5.82 -2.60 16.57
N MET A 198 6.88 -3.07 15.90
CA MET A 198 7.19 -4.49 15.77
C MET A 198 8.59 -4.75 16.32
N ALA A 199 8.71 -5.70 17.23
CA ALA A 199 9.99 -6.14 17.74
C ALA A 199 10.67 -7.19 16.85
N GLY A 200 9.88 -7.93 16.05
CA GLY A 200 10.40 -8.97 15.17
C GLY A 200 9.34 -9.59 14.25
N ALA A 201 9.77 -10.63 13.53
CA ALA A 201 8.92 -11.35 12.56
C ALA A 201 7.70 -12.02 13.20
N SER A 202 7.80 -12.43 14.47
CA SER A 202 6.69 -13.01 15.24
C SER A 202 5.48 -12.08 15.37
N ASP A 203 5.69 -10.77 15.27
CA ASP A 203 4.61 -9.79 15.38
C ASP A 203 3.86 -9.61 14.06
N ALA A 204 4.33 -10.21 12.98
CA ALA A 204 3.76 -10.03 11.65
C ALA A 204 2.26 -10.38 11.54
N PRO A 205 1.76 -11.49 12.13
CA PRO A 205 0.32 -11.80 12.12
C PRO A 205 -0.52 -10.83 12.94
N THR A 206 0.05 -10.22 13.97
CA THR A 206 -0.64 -9.35 14.94
C THR A 206 -1.31 -8.14 14.26
N ARG A 207 -0.73 -7.63 13.16
CA ARG A 207 -1.29 -6.50 12.40
C ARG A 207 -2.71 -6.77 11.91
N GLU A 208 -2.90 -7.90 11.25
CA GLU A 208 -4.22 -8.29 10.72
C GLU A 208 -5.16 -8.74 11.83
N GLN A 209 -4.66 -9.50 12.80
CA GLN A 209 -5.44 -9.95 13.95
C GLN A 209 -6.02 -8.77 14.73
N LEU A 210 -5.20 -7.79 15.09
CA LEU A 210 -5.65 -6.58 15.80
C LEU A 210 -6.60 -5.75 14.95
N GLY A 211 -6.32 -5.61 13.65
CA GLY A 211 -7.18 -4.87 12.76
C GLY A 211 -8.56 -5.52 12.63
N ARG A 212 -8.62 -6.84 12.46
CA ARG A 212 -9.89 -7.60 12.36
C ARG A 212 -10.64 -7.67 13.70
N ALA A 213 -9.93 -7.71 14.82
CA ALA A 213 -10.53 -7.73 16.16
C ALA A 213 -10.93 -6.33 16.67
N SER A 214 -10.58 -5.25 15.98
CA SER A 214 -10.91 -3.90 16.42
C SER A 214 -12.44 -3.69 16.40
N PRO A 215 -13.05 -3.17 17.47
CA PRO A 215 -14.48 -2.80 17.48
C PRO A 215 -14.85 -1.77 16.43
N GLN A 216 -13.86 -1.11 15.86
CA GLN A 216 -13.99 -0.12 14.79
C GLN A 216 -13.62 -0.72 13.42
N ALA A 217 -13.22 -1.99 13.37
CA ALA A 217 -12.96 -2.67 12.10
C ALA A 217 -14.26 -2.71 11.29
N PRO A 218 -14.18 -2.49 10.00
CA PRO A 218 -15.33 -2.74 9.15
C PRO A 218 -15.68 -4.22 9.28
N ASP A 219 -16.88 -4.52 9.75
CA ASP A 219 -17.37 -5.89 9.85
C ASP A 219 -17.55 -6.46 8.43
N PRO A 220 -16.75 -7.43 8.01
CA PRO A 220 -16.89 -8.05 6.71
C PRO A 220 -18.04 -9.07 6.66
N THR A 221 -18.58 -9.45 7.85
CA THR A 221 -19.69 -10.41 7.90
C THR A 221 -21.04 -9.75 7.66
N PRO A 222 -21.98 -10.49 7.05
CA PRO A 222 -23.35 -10.00 6.82
C PRO A 222 -24.12 -9.78 8.12
#